data_f4693d02e5ef5a5a6a16f1d7f489736d
#
_entry.id   f4693d02e5ef5a5a6a16f1d7f489736d
#
_cell.length_a   1.000
_cell.length_b   1.000
_cell.length_c   1.000
_cell.angle_alpha   90.00
_cell.angle_beta   90.00
_cell.angle_gamma   90.00
#
_symmetry.space_group_name_H-M   'P 1'
#
loop_
_entity.id
_entity.type
_entity.pdbx_description
1 polymer ?
#
loop_
_entity_poly.entity_id
_entity_poly.type
_entity_poly.pdbx_seq_one_letter_code
_entity_poly.pdbx_strand_id
1 'polypeptide(L)' 'MRNLLERAFPDATELDVVDRTGGGDHFQVIVTAPSLAGLSLVEQHRRVYEALAAPLADGTIHELRIKTKGV' A
#
# COMPACT_ATOMS: atom_id res chain seq x y z
N MET A 1 1.72 -4.21 9.05
CA MET A 1 1.32 -3.60 7.75
C MET A 1 2.36 -3.79 6.66
N ARG A 2 3.59 -3.44 6.93
CA ARG A 2 4.67 -3.61 5.95
C ARG A 2 4.81 -5.04 5.43
N ASN A 3 4.66 -6.03 6.32
CA ASN A 3 4.74 -7.43 5.93
C ASN A 3 3.69 -7.84 4.91
N LEU A 4 2.48 -7.29 5.02
CA LEU A 4 1.41 -7.56 4.07
C LEU A 4 1.77 -7.04 2.68
N LEU A 5 2.36 -5.84 2.63
CA LEU A 5 2.80 -5.23 1.38
C LEU A 5 3.97 -6.00 0.77
N GLU A 6 4.91 -6.44 1.58
CA GLU A 6 6.05 -7.24 1.10
C GLU A 6 5.60 -8.55 0.48
N ARG A 7 4.58 -9.19 1.05
CA ARG A 7 4.01 -10.42 0.50
C ARG A 7 3.29 -10.19 -0.81
N ALA A 8 2.56 -9.07 -0.91
CA ALA A 8 1.80 -8.73 -2.11
C ALA A 8 2.71 -8.24 -3.25
N PHE A 9 3.80 -7.57 -2.91
CA PHE A 9 4.72 -6.98 -3.88
C PHE A 9 6.16 -7.45 -3.62
N PRO A 10 6.45 -8.73 -3.86
CA PRO A 10 7.80 -9.25 -3.62
C PRO A 10 8.85 -8.66 -4.55
N ASP A 11 8.42 -8.06 -5.66
CA ASP A 11 9.27 -7.40 -6.65
C ASP A 11 9.43 -5.90 -6.40
N ALA A 12 8.88 -5.36 -5.30
CA ALA A 12 8.93 -3.94 -5.02
C ALA A 12 10.39 -3.45 -4.88
N THR A 13 10.71 -2.39 -5.62
CA THR A 13 12.01 -1.72 -5.51
C THR A 13 11.97 -0.61 -4.48
N GLU A 14 10.78 -0.13 -4.15
CA GLU A 14 10.56 0.83 -3.07
C GLU A 14 9.26 0.46 -2.37
N LEU A 15 9.29 0.43 -1.04
CA LEU A 15 8.12 0.14 -0.25
C LEU A 15 8.26 0.86 1.09
N ASP A 16 7.41 1.87 1.29
CA ASP A 16 7.41 2.67 2.51
C ASP A 16 6.03 2.73 3.13
N VAL A 17 6.00 2.72 4.46
CA VAL A 17 4.79 2.93 5.24
C VAL A 17 5.06 4.07 6.21
N VAL A 18 4.30 5.15 6.07
CA VAL A 18 4.48 6.36 6.88
C VAL A 18 3.22 6.57 7.72
N ASP A 19 3.40 6.72 9.02
CA ASP A 19 2.33 7.11 9.94
C ASP A 19 2.23 8.64 9.93
N ARG A 20 1.14 9.16 9.38
CA ARG A 20 1.00 10.59 9.13
C ARG A 20 0.66 11.40 10.37
N THR A 21 0.06 10.77 11.38
CA THR A 21 -0.41 11.50 12.57
C THR A 21 0.35 11.15 13.82
N GLY A 22 1.16 10.09 13.79
CA GLY A 22 1.79 9.54 14.97
C GLY A 22 0.83 8.75 15.85
N GLY A 23 -0.46 8.71 15.50
CA GLY A 23 -1.48 8.01 16.26
C GLY A 23 -1.72 6.56 15.83
N GLY A 24 -1.09 6.12 14.72
CA GLY A 24 -1.18 4.75 14.25
C GLY A 24 -2.44 4.41 13.48
N ASP A 25 -3.22 5.40 13.02
CA ASP A 25 -4.48 5.18 12.31
C ASP A 25 -4.55 5.82 10.93
N HIS A 26 -3.69 6.79 10.64
CA HIS A 26 -3.60 7.46 9.33
C HIS A 26 -2.26 7.15 8.70
N PHE A 27 -2.28 6.46 7.58
CA PHE A 27 -1.05 5.98 6.94
C PHE A 27 -0.93 6.46 5.50
N GLN A 28 0.31 6.61 5.06
CA GLN A 28 0.64 6.74 3.65
C GLN A 28 1.53 5.57 3.27
N VAL A 29 1.19 4.89 2.19
CA VAL A 29 2.01 3.81 1.65
C VAL A 29 2.54 4.20 0.28
N ILE A 30 3.79 3.88 0.03
CA ILE A 30 4.46 4.12 -1.24
C ILE A 30 4.97 2.78 -1.73
N VAL A 31 4.53 2.38 -2.92
CA VAL A 31 4.94 1.11 -3.52
C VAL A 31 5.39 1.36 -4.95
N THR A 32 6.63 1.00 -5.23
CA THR A 32 7.17 1.00 -6.58
C THR A 32 7.53 -0.44 -6.93
N ALA A 33 6.88 -0.99 -7.94
CA ALA A 33 7.09 -2.39 -8.33
C ALA A 33 6.86 -2.58 -9.83
N PRO A 34 7.72 -3.38 -10.50
CA PRO A 34 7.51 -3.71 -11.92
C PRO A 34 6.16 -4.36 -12.20
N SER A 35 5.63 -5.13 -11.25
CA SER A 35 4.32 -5.77 -11.41
C SER A 35 3.16 -4.79 -11.53
N LEU A 36 3.37 -3.51 -11.17
CA LEU A 36 2.37 -2.47 -11.33
C LEU A 36 2.44 -1.78 -12.69
N ALA A 37 3.48 -2.05 -13.47
CA ALA A 37 3.65 -1.45 -14.79
C ALA A 37 2.51 -1.87 -15.72
N GLY A 38 2.00 -0.92 -16.50
CA GLY A 38 0.91 -1.18 -17.43
C GLY A 38 -0.48 -1.19 -16.81
N LEU A 39 -0.59 -1.12 -15.50
CA LEU A 39 -1.87 -1.02 -14.81
C LEU A 39 -2.32 0.44 -14.71
N SER A 40 -3.63 0.67 -14.76
CA SER A 40 -4.18 2.00 -14.48
C SER A 40 -3.92 2.36 -13.03
N LEU A 41 -3.99 3.66 -12.70
CA LEU A 41 -3.83 4.12 -11.32
C LEU A 41 -4.86 3.47 -10.39
N VAL A 42 -6.09 3.35 -10.86
CA VAL A 42 -7.16 2.70 -10.10
C VAL A 42 -6.81 1.25 -9.79
N GLU A 43 -6.31 0.51 -10.77
CA GLU A 43 -5.94 -0.89 -10.57
C GLU A 43 -4.73 -1.03 -9.65
N GLN A 44 -3.74 -0.13 -9.75
CA GLN A 44 -2.59 -0.12 -8.85
C GLN A 44 -3.04 0.09 -7.39
N HIS A 45 -3.92 1.05 -7.15
CA HIS A 45 -4.45 1.31 -5.81
C HIS A 45 -5.27 0.13 -5.30
N ARG A 46 -6.04 -0.51 -6.17
CA ARG A 46 -6.82 -1.68 -5.82
C ARG A 46 -5.94 -2.81 -5.30
N ARG A 47 -4.80 -3.03 -5.90
CA ARG A 47 -3.83 -4.03 -5.46
C ARG A 47 -3.33 -3.77 -4.06
N VAL A 48 -3.10 -2.49 -3.74
CA VAL A 48 -2.69 -2.09 -2.39
C VAL A 48 -3.82 -2.31 -1.39
N TYR A 49 -5.06 -1.93 -1.74
CA TYR A 49 -6.21 -2.17 -0.87
C TYR A 49 -6.41 -3.65 -0.59
N GLU A 50 -6.25 -4.50 -1.58
CA GLU A 50 -6.35 -5.94 -1.40
C GLU A 50 -5.28 -6.47 -0.44
N ALA A 51 -4.06 -5.97 -0.57
CA ALA A 51 -2.96 -6.36 0.30
C ALA A 51 -3.21 -5.98 1.77
N LEU A 52 -3.89 -4.86 1.99
CA LEU A 52 -4.18 -4.32 3.33
C LEU A 52 -5.61 -4.56 3.77
N ALA A 53 -6.31 -5.51 3.16
CA ALA A 53 -7.73 -5.75 3.42
C ALA A 53 -8.03 -6.03 4.90
N ALA A 54 -7.20 -6.82 5.58
CA ALA A 54 -7.43 -7.16 6.98
C ALA A 54 -7.38 -5.93 7.90
N PRO A 55 -6.30 -5.12 7.91
CA PRO A 55 -6.27 -3.92 8.77
C PRO A 55 -7.27 -2.85 8.36
N LEU A 56 -7.68 -2.80 7.10
CA LEU A 56 -8.75 -1.89 6.68
C LEU A 56 -10.10 -2.35 7.21
N ALA A 57 -10.36 -3.65 7.17
CA ALA A 57 -11.64 -4.21 7.60
C ALA A 57 -11.83 -4.14 9.13
N ASP A 58 -10.75 -4.29 9.91
CA ASP A 58 -10.83 -4.30 11.36
C ASP A 58 -10.74 -2.90 11.99
N GLY A 59 -10.57 -1.86 11.17
CA GLY A 59 -10.51 -0.49 11.63
C GLY A 59 -9.16 -0.03 12.15
N THR A 60 -8.11 -0.84 12.02
CA THR A 60 -6.74 -0.43 12.37
C THR A 60 -6.29 0.76 11.55
N ILE A 61 -6.67 0.79 10.26
CA ILE A 61 -6.39 1.91 9.36
C ILE A 61 -7.68 2.70 9.17
N HIS A 62 -7.73 3.95 9.62
CA HIS A 62 -8.86 4.84 9.41
C HIS A 62 -8.73 5.63 8.11
N GLU A 63 -7.52 6.04 7.75
CA GLU A 63 -7.23 6.74 6.51
C GLU A 63 -5.98 6.15 5.87
N LEU A 64 -6.05 5.93 4.57
CA LEU A 64 -4.95 5.38 3.81
C LEU A 64 -4.72 6.23 2.56
N ARG A 65 -3.53 6.78 2.45
CA ARG A 65 -3.07 7.45 1.24
C ARG A 65 -2.11 6.53 0.51
N ILE A 66 -2.30 6.40 -0.78
CA ILE A 66 -1.55 5.45 -1.60
C ILE A 66 -0.81 6.19 -2.70
N LYS A 67 0.46 5.88 -2.85
CA LYS A 67 1.27 6.34 -3.95
C LYS A 67 1.94 5.13 -4.58
N THR A 68 1.71 4.91 -5.86
CA THR A 68 2.22 3.75 -6.57
C THR A 68 2.97 4.15 -7.82
N LYS A 69 3.90 3.30 -8.24
CA LYS A 69 4.66 3.50 -9.46
C LYS A 69 5.04 2.14 -10.05
N GLY A 70 4.80 1.97 -11.34
CA GLY A 70 5.13 0.76 -12.07
C GLY A 70 6.42 0.93 -12.87
N VAL A 71 7.54 0.64 -12.23
CA VAL A 71 8.84 0.79 -12.89
C VAL A 71 9.64 -0.50 -12.74
#